data_bd64a06e3e65d7f2d95d7724139b1bb7
#
_entry.id   bd64a06e3e65d7f2d95d7724139b1bb7
#
_cell.length_a   1.000
_cell.length_b   1.000
_cell.length_c   1.000
_cell.angle_alpha   90.00
_cell.angle_beta   90.00
_cell.angle_gamma   90.00
#
_symmetry.space_group_name_H-M   'P 1'
#
loop_
_entity.id
_entity.type
_entity.pdbx_description
1 polymer ?
#
loop_
_entity_poly.entity_id
_entity_poly.type
_entity_poly.pdbx_seq_one_letter_code
_entity_poly.pdbx_strand_id
1 'polypeptide(L)'
;MAEEWNGVEEAIEDPEEIRVIFCALDSFNQYAKNAHLNCTHFRRQAFYALPQAHWQMLAAPPFNYLDTLNRVDDAIESNAELARTIVKMGLHSFGMVDADREAVMPEEWSGIAKCNDLDKARSTIRQFYRDWSSEGLVERDACYGPVFEALEAEKARKPASPSRENTTPQIQTDIQTPTTPPLRVLVPGAGLGRLVFDLCRLGYDTEGNEISYHQLLASSYILNSCDRAGRHTIYPWIHSFSNHQSRTNQFAGYSVPDVHPQRALAETTAAGGKIGTMQMCAADFLCLYGDDTHAGVYDAVATVFFLDTAPNLIRYLEVIRHCLRPGGVLINVGPLLWHWENHVPGHHGYDGDGDYDENTTLGIADPGSFELTDDEVVALVEKMGFVVETRKSGLRAPYVQDSQSMLQTVYNASYWIARKPISDELDTQRGTAT
;
A
#
# COMPACT_ATOMS: atom_id res chain seq x y z
N MET A 1 -21.14 7.29 8.37
CA MET A 1 -20.37 6.85 9.54
C MET A 1 -19.41 5.83 8.96
N ALA A 2 -18.11 6.07 9.05
CA ALA A 2 -17.16 5.01 8.75
C ALA A 2 -17.40 3.93 9.81
N GLU A 3 -17.70 2.71 9.39
CA GLU A 3 -17.67 1.58 10.30
C GLU A 3 -16.23 1.45 10.78
N GLU A 4 -16.04 1.49 12.10
CA GLU A 4 -14.77 1.18 12.71
C GLU A 4 -14.35 -0.21 12.22
N TRP A 5 -13.07 -0.34 11.85
CA TRP A 5 -12.48 -1.59 11.43
C TRP A 5 -12.60 -2.62 12.59
N ASN A 6 -13.59 -3.50 12.49
CA ASN A 6 -13.88 -4.54 13.50
C ASN A 6 -13.15 -5.87 13.21
N GLY A 7 -12.30 -5.92 12.17
CA GLY A 7 -11.55 -7.12 11.79
C GLY A 7 -10.52 -7.62 12.81
N VAL A 8 -10.34 -6.91 13.93
CA VAL A 8 -9.37 -7.26 14.98
C VAL A 8 -9.93 -8.26 15.99
N GLU A 9 -11.25 -8.27 16.22
CA GLU A 9 -11.84 -9.17 17.23
C GLU A 9 -11.83 -10.65 16.80
N GLU A 10 -11.92 -10.95 15.49
CA GLU A 10 -11.81 -12.32 14.96
C GLU A 10 -10.36 -12.78 14.75
N ALA A 11 -9.44 -11.86 14.44
CA ALA A 11 -8.02 -12.14 14.22
C ALA A 11 -7.23 -12.45 15.52
N ILE A 12 -7.76 -12.12 16.68
CA ILE A 12 -7.09 -12.31 17.99
C ILE A 12 -7.08 -13.79 18.43
N GLU A 13 -7.80 -14.69 17.76
CA GLU A 13 -7.84 -16.12 18.12
C GLU A 13 -6.68 -16.93 17.54
N ASP A 14 -6.04 -16.51 16.46
CA ASP A 14 -4.90 -17.22 15.87
C ASP A 14 -3.57 -16.79 16.51
N PRO A 15 -2.87 -17.68 17.24
CA PRO A 15 -1.59 -17.35 17.88
C PRO A 15 -0.49 -16.93 16.91
N GLU A 16 -0.50 -17.44 15.67
CA GLU A 16 0.51 -17.08 14.67
C GLU A 16 0.23 -15.67 14.12
N GLU A 17 -1.01 -15.32 13.88
CA GLU A 17 -1.39 -13.98 13.46
C GLU A 17 -1.07 -12.94 14.55
N ILE A 18 -1.38 -13.24 15.82
CA ILE A 18 -0.98 -12.42 16.96
C ILE A 18 0.53 -12.17 16.95
N ARG A 19 1.31 -13.23 16.76
CA ARG A 19 2.77 -13.14 16.70
C ARG A 19 3.24 -12.21 15.57
N VAL A 20 2.68 -12.32 14.38
CA VAL A 20 3.05 -11.46 13.23
C VAL A 20 2.71 -9.99 13.52
N ILE A 21 1.56 -9.71 14.12
CA ILE A 21 1.15 -8.36 14.54
C ILE A 21 2.16 -7.79 15.54
N PHE A 22 2.50 -8.57 16.58
CA PHE A 22 3.42 -8.09 17.61
C PHE A 22 4.86 -7.97 17.12
N CYS A 23 5.30 -8.78 16.15
CA CYS A 23 6.56 -8.57 15.45
C CYS A 23 6.57 -7.23 14.71
N ALA A 24 5.47 -6.86 14.05
CA ALA A 24 5.36 -5.57 13.38
C ALA A 24 5.37 -4.41 14.39
N LEU A 25 4.60 -4.49 15.48
CA LEU A 25 4.59 -3.47 16.55
C LEU A 25 5.98 -3.31 17.20
N ASP A 26 6.63 -4.44 17.54
CA ASP A 26 7.96 -4.41 18.16
C ASP A 26 9.02 -3.83 17.20
N SER A 27 8.89 -4.06 15.91
CA SER A 27 9.80 -3.48 14.92
C SER A 27 9.71 -1.95 14.87
N PHE A 28 8.50 -1.37 14.96
CA PHE A 28 8.32 0.07 15.13
C PHE A 28 8.81 0.57 16.49
N ASN A 29 8.60 -0.20 17.55
CA ASN A 29 9.11 0.12 18.89
C ASN A 29 10.64 0.19 18.92
N GLN A 30 11.31 -0.71 18.19
CA GLN A 30 12.76 -0.76 18.07
C GLN A 30 13.34 0.20 17.01
N TYR A 31 12.51 0.97 16.29
CA TYR A 31 12.95 1.82 15.19
C TYR A 31 14.11 2.74 15.55
N ALA A 32 13.99 3.52 16.62
CA ALA A 32 15.04 4.46 17.06
C ALA A 32 16.35 3.73 17.39
N LYS A 33 16.26 2.67 18.20
CA LYS A 33 17.43 1.88 18.61
C LYS A 33 18.20 1.32 17.43
N ASN A 34 17.47 0.73 16.48
CA ASN A 34 18.07 0.16 15.26
C ASN A 34 18.66 1.25 14.36
N ALA A 35 17.93 2.36 14.16
CA ALA A 35 18.39 3.47 13.34
C ALA A 35 19.66 4.12 13.91
N HIS A 36 19.72 4.41 15.22
CA HIS A 36 20.92 4.93 15.88
C HIS A 36 22.13 4.00 15.73
N LEU A 37 21.91 2.69 15.93
CA LEU A 37 22.98 1.71 15.78
C LEU A 37 23.57 1.74 14.36
N ASN A 38 22.70 1.65 13.35
CA ASN A 38 23.11 1.51 11.96
C ASN A 38 23.54 2.83 11.29
N CYS A 39 22.93 3.97 11.68
CA CYS A 39 23.21 5.25 11.03
C CYS A 39 24.31 6.04 11.69
N THR A 40 24.41 6.05 13.01
CA THR A 40 25.33 6.95 13.72
C THR A 40 26.35 6.25 14.61
N HIS A 41 25.98 5.20 15.33
CA HIS A 41 26.88 4.53 16.26
C HIS A 41 28.12 3.96 15.56
N PHE A 42 27.96 3.10 14.56
CA PHE A 42 29.08 2.54 13.82
C PHE A 42 29.89 3.60 13.07
N ARG A 43 29.23 4.68 12.60
CA ARG A 43 29.94 5.79 11.96
C ARG A 43 30.81 6.58 12.94
N ARG A 44 30.36 6.78 14.19
CA ARG A 44 31.21 7.37 15.23
C ARG A 44 32.42 6.50 15.53
N GLN A 45 32.23 5.19 15.66
CA GLN A 45 33.35 4.26 15.86
C GLN A 45 34.34 4.33 14.68
N ALA A 46 33.85 4.25 13.45
CA ALA A 46 34.69 4.34 12.25
C ALA A 46 35.41 5.69 12.16
N PHE A 47 34.76 6.79 12.52
CA PHE A 47 35.35 8.12 12.53
C PHE A 47 36.55 8.22 13.50
N TYR A 48 36.39 7.72 14.72
CA TYR A 48 37.49 7.76 15.72
C TYR A 48 38.58 6.73 15.44
N ALA A 49 38.36 5.76 14.58
CA ALA A 49 39.39 4.85 14.10
C ALA A 49 40.30 5.47 13.00
N LEU A 50 39.98 6.66 12.49
CA LEU A 50 40.81 7.39 11.54
C LEU A 50 42.12 7.89 12.25
N PRO A 51 43.19 8.13 11.48
CA PRO A 51 44.37 8.84 12.00
C PRO A 51 43.98 10.20 12.60
N GLN A 52 44.65 10.59 13.69
CA GLN A 52 44.26 11.78 14.45
C GLN A 52 44.16 13.05 13.59
N ALA A 53 45.11 13.27 12.67
CA ALA A 53 45.07 14.45 11.80
C ALA A 53 43.83 14.44 10.87
N HIS A 54 43.33 13.25 10.45
CA HIS A 54 42.17 13.12 9.56
C HIS A 54 40.86 13.41 10.31
N TRP A 55 40.64 12.79 11.47
CA TRP A 55 39.41 13.06 12.20
C TRP A 55 39.36 14.50 12.77
N GLN A 56 40.49 15.10 13.11
CA GLN A 56 40.54 16.53 13.50
C GLN A 56 40.13 17.44 12.32
N MET A 57 40.61 17.14 11.11
CA MET A 57 40.22 17.88 9.90
C MET A 57 38.72 17.76 9.66
N LEU A 58 38.17 16.56 9.75
CA LEU A 58 36.73 16.32 9.51
C LEU A 58 35.82 16.85 10.61
N ALA A 59 36.32 16.95 11.86
CA ALA A 59 35.57 17.54 12.96
C ALA A 59 35.47 19.07 12.88
N ALA A 60 36.38 19.69 12.12
CA ALA A 60 36.42 21.15 11.92
C ALA A 60 35.57 21.60 10.73
N PRO A 61 35.23 22.90 10.62
CA PRO A 61 34.64 23.47 9.42
C PRO A 61 35.53 23.24 8.19
N PRO A 62 34.94 23.05 7.00
CA PRO A 62 33.51 23.13 6.69
C PRO A 62 32.73 21.83 6.93
N PHE A 63 33.39 20.75 7.33
CA PHE A 63 32.79 19.42 7.40
C PHE A 63 31.88 19.24 8.63
N ASN A 64 32.36 19.61 9.83
CA ASN A 64 31.62 19.46 11.10
C ASN A 64 30.96 18.07 11.22
N TYR A 65 31.74 17.01 10.92
CA TYR A 65 31.16 15.66 10.69
C TYR A 65 30.44 15.11 11.93
N LEU A 66 30.92 15.40 13.13
CA LEU A 66 30.25 14.99 14.37
C LEU A 66 28.90 15.70 14.58
N ASP A 67 28.81 17.00 14.22
CA ASP A 67 27.54 17.74 14.24
C ASP A 67 26.56 17.18 13.21
N THR A 68 27.08 16.72 12.05
CA THR A 68 26.26 16.00 11.06
C THR A 68 25.67 14.74 11.67
N LEU A 69 26.44 13.93 12.43
CA LEU A 69 25.93 12.73 13.10
C LEU A 69 24.91 13.06 14.20
N ASN A 70 25.11 14.16 14.95
CA ASN A 70 24.14 14.61 15.95
C ASN A 70 22.80 15.01 15.27
N ARG A 71 22.85 15.72 14.15
CA ARG A 71 21.66 16.07 13.36
C ARG A 71 20.95 14.84 12.79
N VAL A 72 21.68 13.78 12.43
CA VAL A 72 21.07 12.50 12.03
C VAL A 72 20.34 11.88 13.22
N ASP A 73 20.92 11.93 14.42
CA ASP A 73 20.24 11.43 15.62
C ASP A 73 18.92 12.19 15.88
N ASP A 74 18.91 13.53 15.77
CA ASP A 74 17.70 14.33 15.91
C ASP A 74 16.63 13.95 14.86
N ALA A 75 17.03 13.74 13.62
CA ALA A 75 16.14 13.32 12.55
C ALA A 75 15.61 11.88 12.73
N ILE A 76 16.42 10.98 13.30
CA ILE A 76 15.98 9.64 13.70
C ILE A 76 14.88 9.75 14.76
N GLU A 77 15.05 10.60 15.78
CA GLU A 77 14.04 10.79 16.84
C GLU A 77 12.73 11.34 16.30
N SER A 78 12.78 12.24 15.31
CA SER A 78 11.59 12.74 14.63
C SER A 78 10.84 11.61 13.88
N ASN A 79 11.54 10.76 13.14
CA ASN A 79 10.93 9.57 12.51
C ASN A 79 10.38 8.60 13.56
N ALA A 80 11.10 8.42 14.66
CA ALA A 80 10.72 7.53 15.76
C ALA A 80 9.46 8.01 16.49
N GLU A 81 9.17 9.32 16.50
CA GLU A 81 7.92 9.84 17.05
C GLU A 81 6.71 9.25 16.29
N LEU A 82 6.75 9.22 14.95
CA LEU A 82 5.73 8.57 14.14
C LEU A 82 5.65 7.07 14.44
N ALA A 83 6.79 6.38 14.50
CA ALA A 83 6.85 4.94 14.80
C ALA A 83 6.23 4.63 16.17
N ARG A 84 6.59 5.38 17.23
CA ARG A 84 6.00 5.25 18.57
C ARG A 84 4.50 5.53 18.60
N THR A 85 4.04 6.47 17.77
CA THR A 85 2.60 6.77 17.66
C THR A 85 1.85 5.61 17.03
N ILE A 86 2.41 4.97 15.99
CA ILE A 86 1.83 3.76 15.37
C ILE A 86 1.76 2.62 16.41
N VAL A 87 2.82 2.39 17.19
CA VAL A 87 2.82 1.39 18.27
C VAL A 87 1.72 1.69 19.30
N LYS A 88 1.64 2.94 19.77
CA LYS A 88 0.63 3.35 20.75
C LYS A 88 -0.78 3.06 20.25
N MET A 89 -1.09 3.45 19.02
CA MET A 89 -2.41 3.25 18.44
C MET A 89 -2.70 1.76 18.17
N GLY A 90 -1.70 1.00 17.72
CA GLY A 90 -1.83 -0.45 17.57
C GLY A 90 -2.13 -1.15 18.90
N LEU A 91 -1.35 -0.89 19.95
CA LEU A 91 -1.60 -1.47 21.27
C LEU A 91 -2.97 -1.06 21.84
N HIS A 92 -3.42 0.17 21.58
CA HIS A 92 -4.75 0.63 21.97
C HIS A 92 -5.86 -0.15 21.23
N SER A 93 -5.70 -0.37 19.92
CA SER A 93 -6.67 -1.14 19.11
C SER A 93 -6.79 -2.60 19.56
N PHE A 94 -5.75 -3.16 20.19
CA PHE A 94 -5.78 -4.50 20.80
C PHE A 94 -6.20 -4.50 22.28
N GLY A 95 -6.70 -3.37 22.80
CA GLY A 95 -7.16 -3.26 24.19
C GLY A 95 -6.07 -3.37 25.26
N MET A 96 -4.79 -3.28 24.87
CA MET A 96 -3.65 -3.46 25.79
C MET A 96 -3.28 -2.19 26.55
N VAL A 97 -3.68 -1.03 26.06
CA VAL A 97 -3.34 0.27 26.67
C VAL A 97 -4.52 1.22 26.58
N ASP A 98 -4.85 1.90 27.68
CA ASP A 98 -5.78 3.02 27.64
C ASP A 98 -5.19 4.18 26.81
N ALA A 99 -6.02 4.88 26.05
CA ALA A 99 -5.58 5.96 25.16
C ALA A 99 -4.78 7.08 25.88
N ASP A 100 -5.04 7.28 27.18
CA ASP A 100 -4.42 8.31 28.00
C ASP A 100 -3.11 7.88 28.66
N ARG A 101 -2.71 6.61 28.56
CA ARG A 101 -1.49 6.09 29.16
C ARG A 101 -0.33 6.04 28.16
N GLU A 102 0.88 6.09 28.67
CA GLU A 102 2.07 5.80 27.88
C GLU A 102 2.05 4.33 27.44
N ALA A 103 2.14 4.08 26.13
CA ALA A 103 2.12 2.74 25.59
C ALA A 103 3.48 2.10 25.81
N VAL A 104 3.51 1.04 26.60
CA VAL A 104 4.70 0.21 26.84
C VAL A 104 4.44 -1.15 26.20
N MET A 105 5.37 -1.56 25.34
CA MET A 105 5.32 -2.89 24.73
C MET A 105 5.35 -3.96 25.83
N PRO A 106 4.45 -4.96 25.84
CA PRO A 106 4.51 -6.06 26.79
C PRO A 106 5.85 -6.78 26.75
N GLU A 107 6.35 -7.24 27.90
CA GLU A 107 7.69 -7.83 28.04
C GLU A 107 7.85 -9.08 27.14
N GLU A 108 6.83 -9.91 27.04
CA GLU A 108 6.78 -11.12 26.22
C GLU A 108 6.87 -10.84 24.71
N TRP A 109 6.50 -9.64 24.27
CA TRP A 109 6.51 -9.20 22.89
C TRP A 109 7.64 -8.22 22.55
N SER A 110 8.49 -7.91 23.53
CA SER A 110 9.60 -6.97 23.35
C SER A 110 10.85 -7.70 22.85
N GLY A 111 11.45 -7.21 21.77
CA GLY A 111 12.68 -7.76 21.20
C GLY A 111 12.48 -8.99 20.31
N ILE A 112 11.25 -9.29 19.90
CA ILE A 112 10.93 -10.45 19.03
C ILE A 112 11.11 -10.15 17.55
N ALA A 113 11.07 -8.88 17.14
CA ALA A 113 11.20 -8.47 15.73
C ALA A 113 12.56 -8.91 15.16
N LYS A 114 12.52 -9.53 13.98
CA LYS A 114 13.70 -9.97 13.23
C LYS A 114 14.20 -8.83 12.31
N CYS A 115 15.37 -9.01 11.70
CA CYS A 115 15.95 -8.02 10.80
C CYS A 115 14.99 -7.58 9.67
N ASN A 116 14.26 -8.54 9.08
CA ASN A 116 13.28 -8.24 8.03
C ASN A 116 12.14 -7.34 8.54
N ASP A 117 11.68 -7.54 9.78
CA ASP A 117 10.61 -6.70 10.37
C ASP A 117 11.12 -5.28 10.63
N LEU A 118 12.35 -5.14 11.13
CA LEU A 118 13.01 -3.85 11.33
C LEU A 118 13.19 -3.08 10.00
N ASP A 119 13.53 -3.79 8.93
CA ASP A 119 13.66 -3.22 7.58
C ASP A 119 12.29 -2.81 7.01
N LYS A 120 11.24 -3.60 7.25
CA LYS A 120 9.87 -3.26 6.88
C LYS A 120 9.38 -2.02 7.63
N ALA A 121 9.60 -1.91 8.95
CA ALA A 121 9.24 -0.71 9.72
C ALA A 121 9.94 0.54 9.17
N ARG A 122 11.26 0.46 8.89
CA ARG A 122 12.02 1.54 8.28
C ARG A 122 11.47 1.93 6.91
N SER A 123 11.17 0.95 6.07
CA SER A 123 10.59 1.16 4.73
C SER A 123 9.21 1.80 4.82
N THR A 124 8.37 1.37 5.74
CA THR A 124 7.02 1.92 5.97
C THR A 124 7.08 3.40 6.38
N ILE A 125 7.96 3.77 7.34
CA ILE A 125 8.16 5.19 7.73
C ILE A 125 8.62 6.02 6.52
N ARG A 126 9.51 5.49 5.69
CA ARG A 126 9.97 6.17 4.46
C ARG A 126 8.85 6.31 3.42
N GLN A 127 7.94 5.33 3.34
CA GLN A 127 6.83 5.32 2.38
C GLN A 127 5.80 6.42 2.65
N PHE A 128 5.70 6.94 3.87
CA PHE A 128 4.88 8.12 4.17
C PHE A 128 5.24 9.34 3.31
N TYR A 129 6.51 9.46 2.86
CA TYR A 129 6.91 10.49 1.91
C TYR A 129 6.10 10.40 0.61
N ARG A 130 6.03 9.21 -0.02
CA ARG A 130 5.29 9.00 -1.25
C ARG A 130 3.78 9.18 -1.03
N ASP A 131 3.24 8.50 -0.03
CA ASP A 131 1.79 8.33 0.08
C ASP A 131 1.11 9.49 0.81
N TRP A 132 1.80 10.14 1.75
CA TRP A 132 1.17 11.11 2.65
C TRP A 132 1.93 12.43 2.79
N SER A 133 2.89 12.76 1.93
CA SER A 133 3.43 14.11 1.85
C SER A 133 2.93 14.86 0.61
N SER A 134 2.98 16.20 0.67
CA SER A 134 2.67 17.03 -0.50
C SER A 134 3.67 16.83 -1.63
N GLU A 135 4.92 16.62 -1.31
CA GLU A 135 6.01 16.39 -2.27
C GLU A 135 5.89 15.05 -2.98
N GLY A 136 5.32 14.03 -2.30
CA GLY A 136 4.99 12.73 -2.89
C GLY A 136 3.91 12.77 -3.97
N LEU A 137 3.20 13.90 -4.15
CA LEU A 137 2.17 14.06 -5.18
C LEU A 137 2.69 13.73 -6.58
N VAL A 138 3.92 14.12 -6.90
CA VAL A 138 4.53 13.84 -8.22
C VAL A 138 4.63 12.33 -8.50
N GLU A 139 4.95 11.54 -7.48
CA GLU A 139 5.01 10.07 -7.59
C GLU A 139 3.60 9.46 -7.67
N ARG A 140 2.69 9.98 -6.85
CA ARG A 140 1.28 9.54 -6.87
C ARG A 140 0.61 9.84 -8.21
N ASP A 141 0.76 11.05 -8.73
CA ASP A 141 0.18 11.44 -10.02
C ASP A 141 0.69 10.57 -11.16
N ALA A 142 1.97 10.21 -11.14
CA ALA A 142 2.54 9.31 -12.15
C ALA A 142 1.91 7.92 -12.13
N CYS A 143 1.54 7.39 -10.94
CA CYS A 143 1.03 6.02 -10.79
C CYS A 143 -0.51 5.98 -10.65
N TYR A 144 -1.11 6.92 -9.93
CA TYR A 144 -2.55 6.96 -9.67
C TYR A 144 -3.34 7.71 -10.75
N GLY A 145 -2.72 8.71 -11.41
CA GLY A 145 -3.34 9.46 -12.50
C GLY A 145 -3.95 8.57 -13.57
N PRO A 146 -3.20 7.59 -14.14
CA PRO A 146 -3.74 6.64 -15.11
C PRO A 146 -4.92 5.81 -14.58
N VAL A 147 -4.95 5.49 -13.27
CA VAL A 147 -6.07 4.78 -12.63
C VAL A 147 -7.30 5.68 -12.57
N PHE A 148 -7.13 6.93 -12.16
CA PHE A 148 -8.24 7.89 -12.10
C PHE A 148 -8.84 8.16 -13.48
N GLU A 149 -8.01 8.34 -14.52
CA GLU A 149 -8.45 8.51 -15.89
C GLU A 149 -9.25 7.31 -16.40
N ALA A 150 -8.78 6.09 -16.12
CA ALA A 150 -9.46 4.85 -16.50
C ALA A 150 -10.82 4.71 -15.81
N LEU A 151 -10.88 4.98 -14.50
CA LEU A 151 -12.14 4.88 -13.73
C LEU A 151 -13.15 5.95 -14.14
N GLU A 152 -12.73 7.19 -14.45
CA GLU A 152 -13.63 8.22 -15.00
C GLU A 152 -14.18 7.81 -16.38
N ALA A 153 -13.37 7.18 -17.24
CA ALA A 153 -13.83 6.62 -18.49
C ALA A 153 -14.87 5.51 -18.28
N GLU A 154 -14.67 4.63 -17.30
CA GLU A 154 -15.64 3.59 -16.94
C GLU A 154 -16.94 4.14 -16.37
N LYS A 155 -16.87 5.18 -15.56
CA LYS A 155 -18.03 5.88 -15.02
C LYS A 155 -18.89 6.51 -16.15
N ALA A 156 -18.21 7.08 -17.17
CA ALA A 156 -18.89 7.63 -18.34
C ALA A 156 -19.52 6.54 -19.24
N ARG A 157 -19.00 5.32 -19.23
CA ARG A 157 -19.55 4.17 -19.98
C ARG A 157 -20.81 3.58 -19.36
N LYS A 158 -21.00 3.72 -18.05
CA LYS A 158 -22.14 3.14 -17.33
C LYS A 158 -23.41 3.94 -17.70
N PRO A 159 -24.36 3.42 -18.49
CA PRO A 159 -25.60 4.14 -18.80
C PRO A 159 -26.36 4.32 -17.49
N ALA A 160 -26.99 5.49 -17.31
CA ALA A 160 -27.94 5.69 -16.23
C ALA A 160 -28.97 4.58 -16.28
N SER A 161 -29.02 3.71 -15.27
CA SER A 161 -29.97 2.59 -15.22
C SER A 161 -31.39 3.15 -15.34
N PRO A 162 -32.23 2.66 -16.27
CA PRO A 162 -33.63 3.03 -16.28
C PRO A 162 -34.23 2.55 -14.94
N SER A 163 -34.91 3.44 -14.25
CA SER A 163 -35.68 3.13 -13.04
C SER A 163 -36.54 1.91 -13.32
N ARG A 164 -36.43 0.85 -12.50
CA ARG A 164 -37.39 -0.26 -12.53
C ARG A 164 -38.77 0.34 -12.28
N GLU A 165 -39.58 0.45 -13.31
CA GLU A 165 -40.99 0.75 -13.21
C GLU A 165 -41.67 -0.37 -12.43
N ASN A 166 -41.82 -0.19 -11.11
CA ASN A 166 -42.89 -0.87 -10.37
C ASN A 166 -44.13 0.02 -10.47
N THR A 167 -45.04 -0.40 -11.32
CA THR A 167 -46.34 0.16 -11.50
C THR A 167 -47.16 0.19 -10.20
N THR A 168 -47.17 1.34 -9.55
CA THR A 168 -48.28 1.78 -8.69
C THR A 168 -48.29 3.32 -8.71
N PRO A 169 -49.42 3.97 -9.07
CA PRO A 169 -49.49 5.42 -9.18
C PRO A 169 -49.64 6.04 -7.77
N GLN A 170 -48.54 6.55 -7.23
CA GLN A 170 -48.60 7.50 -6.12
C GLN A 170 -47.95 8.80 -6.56
N ILE A 171 -48.62 9.87 -6.15
CA ILE A 171 -48.43 11.28 -6.45
C ILE A 171 -46.94 11.66 -6.25
N GLN A 172 -46.26 12.01 -7.37
CA GLN A 172 -44.87 12.50 -7.37
C GLN A 172 -44.84 13.98 -6.98
N THR A 173 -44.26 14.26 -5.82
CA THR A 173 -43.59 15.53 -5.51
C THR A 173 -42.17 15.14 -5.10
N ASP A 174 -41.27 15.16 -6.03
CA ASP A 174 -39.84 15.48 -5.94
C ASP A 174 -39.10 14.89 -7.16
N ILE A 175 -38.50 15.76 -7.95
CA ILE A 175 -37.66 15.40 -9.08
C ILE A 175 -36.35 14.81 -8.52
N GLN A 176 -36.32 13.52 -8.21
CA GLN A 176 -35.06 12.82 -7.98
C GLN A 176 -34.42 12.51 -9.32
N THR A 177 -33.37 13.23 -9.65
CA THR A 177 -32.46 12.84 -10.75
C THR A 177 -31.98 11.41 -10.48
N PRO A 178 -32.08 10.49 -11.47
CA PRO A 178 -31.61 9.11 -11.29
C PRO A 178 -30.10 9.14 -11.03
N THR A 179 -29.69 8.85 -9.79
CA THR A 179 -28.28 8.78 -9.42
C THR A 179 -27.78 7.40 -9.76
N THR A 180 -26.87 7.32 -10.74
CA THR A 180 -26.13 6.08 -11.00
C THR A 180 -25.35 5.70 -9.71
N PRO A 181 -25.44 4.42 -9.25
CA PRO A 181 -24.67 4.01 -8.07
C PRO A 181 -23.16 4.15 -8.34
N PRO A 182 -22.37 4.46 -7.32
CA PRO A 182 -20.91 4.55 -7.43
C PRO A 182 -20.32 3.24 -7.96
N LEU A 183 -19.18 3.34 -8.67
CA LEU A 183 -18.41 2.16 -9.06
C LEU A 183 -17.74 1.57 -7.82
N ARG A 184 -17.80 0.23 -7.71
CA ARG A 184 -17.08 -0.52 -6.68
C ARG A 184 -15.69 -0.89 -7.19
N VAL A 185 -14.66 -0.46 -6.47
CA VAL A 185 -13.26 -0.61 -6.86
C VAL A 185 -12.49 -1.38 -5.79
N LEU A 186 -11.87 -2.48 -6.17
CA LEU A 186 -10.93 -3.22 -5.32
C LEU A 186 -9.50 -2.76 -5.61
N VAL A 187 -8.74 -2.49 -4.55
CA VAL A 187 -7.34 -2.07 -4.60
C VAL A 187 -6.50 -3.07 -3.81
N PRO A 188 -6.04 -4.16 -4.42
CA PRO A 188 -5.14 -5.10 -3.74
C PRO A 188 -3.73 -4.50 -3.63
N GLY A 189 -3.03 -4.80 -2.51
CA GLY A 189 -1.76 -4.17 -2.16
C GLY A 189 -1.92 -2.68 -1.82
N ALA A 190 -2.95 -2.34 -1.06
CA ALA A 190 -3.32 -0.95 -0.78
C ALA A 190 -2.29 -0.13 0.01
N GLY A 191 -1.30 -0.78 0.62
CA GLY A 191 -0.20 -0.14 1.34
C GLY A 191 -0.69 0.77 2.47
N LEU A 192 -0.29 2.04 2.44
CA LEU A 192 -0.71 3.05 3.41
C LEU A 192 -2.13 3.62 3.15
N GLY A 193 -2.91 3.01 2.27
CA GLY A 193 -4.33 3.35 2.03
C GLY A 193 -4.56 4.65 1.24
N ARG A 194 -3.51 5.28 0.68
CA ARG A 194 -3.68 6.56 0.01
C ARG A 194 -4.57 6.49 -1.23
N LEU A 195 -4.36 5.51 -2.11
CA LEU A 195 -5.19 5.34 -3.31
C LEU A 195 -6.66 5.06 -2.94
N VAL A 196 -6.90 4.23 -1.92
CA VAL A 196 -8.24 3.94 -1.41
C VAL A 196 -8.94 5.21 -0.93
N PHE A 197 -8.23 6.04 -0.15
CA PHE A 197 -8.73 7.34 0.32
C PHE A 197 -9.03 8.30 -0.84
N ASP A 198 -8.12 8.46 -1.79
CA ASP A 198 -8.30 9.37 -2.92
C ASP A 198 -9.49 8.94 -3.80
N LEU A 199 -9.67 7.64 -4.04
CA LEU A 199 -10.82 7.08 -4.77
C LEU A 199 -12.14 7.30 -4.02
N CYS A 200 -12.18 7.05 -2.71
CA CYS A 200 -13.34 7.36 -1.88
C CYS A 200 -13.74 8.84 -1.99
N ARG A 201 -12.76 9.74 -1.90
CA ARG A 201 -12.98 11.17 -2.04
C ARG A 201 -13.52 11.56 -3.43
N LEU A 202 -13.17 10.81 -4.48
CA LEU A 202 -13.68 10.99 -5.85
C LEU A 202 -15.05 10.35 -6.09
N GLY A 203 -15.65 9.73 -5.05
CA GLY A 203 -17.00 9.18 -5.11
C GLY A 203 -17.07 7.72 -5.59
N TYR A 204 -16.00 6.94 -5.44
CA TYR A 204 -15.97 5.50 -5.67
C TYR A 204 -16.19 4.75 -4.36
N ASP A 205 -16.89 3.62 -4.39
CA ASP A 205 -16.93 2.68 -3.27
C ASP A 205 -15.69 1.78 -3.36
N THR A 206 -14.76 1.97 -2.41
CA THR A 206 -13.44 1.37 -2.49
C THR A 206 -13.17 0.40 -1.36
N GLU A 207 -12.52 -0.70 -1.73
CA GLU A 207 -12.00 -1.67 -0.79
C GLU A 207 -10.51 -1.87 -1.05
N GLY A 208 -9.69 -1.61 -0.04
CA GLY A 208 -8.26 -1.88 -0.04
C GLY A 208 -7.97 -3.19 0.64
N ASN A 209 -7.12 -4.01 0.03
CA ASN A 209 -6.59 -5.22 0.66
C ASN A 209 -5.09 -5.07 0.89
N GLU A 210 -4.62 -5.46 2.06
CA GLU A 210 -3.21 -5.44 2.43
C GLU A 210 -2.91 -6.63 3.35
N ILE A 211 -1.76 -7.26 3.18
CA ILE A 211 -1.32 -8.39 4.00
C ILE A 211 -0.28 -7.98 5.04
N SER A 212 0.47 -6.91 4.78
CA SER A 212 1.55 -6.47 5.66
C SER A 212 1.02 -5.72 6.88
N TYR A 213 1.15 -6.28 8.06
CA TYR A 213 0.77 -5.58 9.30
C TYR A 213 1.55 -4.29 9.54
N HIS A 214 2.76 -4.14 9.01
CA HIS A 214 3.47 -2.86 9.04
C HIS A 214 2.70 -1.76 8.29
N GLN A 215 2.17 -2.09 7.12
CA GLN A 215 1.37 -1.18 6.31
C GLN A 215 -0.01 -0.94 6.95
N LEU A 216 -0.67 -1.99 7.42
CA LEU A 216 -2.01 -1.92 8.04
C LEU A 216 -2.02 -1.05 9.30
N LEU A 217 -1.08 -1.25 10.22
CA LEU A 217 -0.96 -0.44 11.43
C LEU A 217 -0.70 1.04 11.11
N ALA A 218 0.16 1.30 10.12
CA ALA A 218 0.47 2.65 9.69
C ALA A 218 -0.71 3.32 8.95
N SER A 219 -1.41 2.60 8.07
CA SER A 219 -2.60 3.08 7.37
C SER A 219 -3.77 3.33 8.35
N SER A 220 -3.99 2.42 9.29
CA SER A 220 -5.00 2.57 10.34
C SER A 220 -4.77 3.84 11.16
N TYR A 221 -3.51 4.09 11.57
CA TYR A 221 -3.17 5.32 12.27
C TYR A 221 -3.55 6.57 11.45
N ILE A 222 -3.11 6.66 10.19
CA ILE A 222 -3.35 7.86 9.37
C ILE A 222 -4.82 8.06 9.03
N LEU A 223 -5.52 6.98 8.69
CA LEU A 223 -6.91 7.07 8.23
C LEU A 223 -7.90 7.32 9.37
N ASN A 224 -7.63 6.76 10.57
CA ASN A 224 -8.61 6.75 11.66
C ASN A 224 -8.23 7.60 12.86
N SER A 225 -6.93 7.76 13.17
CA SER A 225 -6.48 8.27 14.46
C SER A 225 -5.61 9.52 14.39
N CYS A 226 -5.09 9.90 13.21
CA CYS A 226 -4.30 11.11 13.05
C CYS A 226 -5.21 12.35 13.22
N ASP A 227 -4.86 13.26 14.13
CA ASP A 227 -5.70 14.38 14.55
C ASP A 227 -5.68 15.59 13.59
N ARG A 228 -4.66 15.71 12.75
CA ARG A 228 -4.49 16.84 11.82
C ARG A 228 -3.50 16.55 10.70
N ALA A 229 -3.62 17.33 9.62
CA ALA A 229 -2.57 17.44 8.63
C ALA A 229 -1.29 18.02 9.23
N GLY A 230 -0.14 17.57 8.75
CA GLY A 230 1.17 18.03 9.22
C GLY A 230 1.49 17.63 10.65
N ARG A 231 0.91 16.55 11.16
CA ARG A 231 1.12 16.10 12.53
C ARG A 231 2.56 15.71 12.81
N HIS A 232 3.24 15.09 11.84
CA HIS A 232 4.61 14.60 11.97
C HIS A 232 5.51 15.23 10.91
N THR A 233 6.80 15.30 11.22
CA THR A 233 7.85 15.58 10.23
C THR A 233 8.72 14.35 10.10
N ILE A 234 8.84 13.82 8.88
CA ILE A 234 9.71 12.68 8.59
C ILE A 234 10.93 13.12 7.79
N TYR A 235 12.02 12.37 7.97
CA TYR A 235 13.28 12.55 7.27
C TYR A 235 13.63 11.25 6.52
N PRO A 236 13.10 11.05 5.31
CA PRO A 236 13.18 9.76 4.61
C PRO A 236 14.60 9.41 4.15
N TRP A 237 15.51 10.38 4.04
CA TRP A 237 16.83 10.21 3.44
C TRP A 237 17.97 10.01 4.43
N ILE A 238 17.72 10.08 5.73
CA ILE A 238 18.76 10.07 6.77
C ILE A 238 19.44 8.71 6.99
N HIS A 239 18.81 7.61 6.55
CA HIS A 239 19.34 6.26 6.75
C HIS A 239 20.55 5.94 5.85
N SER A 240 20.78 6.72 4.80
CA SER A 240 21.92 6.59 3.91
C SER A 240 22.82 7.83 3.97
N PHE A 241 24.11 7.63 3.76
CA PHE A 241 25.09 8.70 3.56
C PHE A 241 25.62 8.72 2.12
N SER A 242 25.11 7.82 1.28
CA SER A 242 25.51 7.66 -0.13
C SER A 242 24.63 8.53 -1.03
N ASN A 243 25.22 9.01 -2.12
CA ASN A 243 24.52 9.68 -3.21
C ASN A 243 23.80 11.01 -2.88
N HIS A 244 24.10 11.63 -1.76
CA HIS A 244 23.59 12.98 -1.45
C HIS A 244 24.43 14.05 -2.11
N GLN A 245 23.82 14.98 -2.84
CA GLN A 245 24.50 16.15 -3.40
C GLN A 245 24.89 17.15 -2.31
N SER A 246 24.09 17.26 -1.25
CA SER A 246 24.34 18.16 -0.12
C SER A 246 23.78 17.64 1.20
N ARG A 247 24.29 18.16 2.30
CA ARG A 247 23.70 17.89 3.63
C ARG A 247 22.31 18.48 3.79
N THR A 248 22.02 19.61 3.14
CA THR A 248 20.68 20.20 3.14
C THR A 248 19.67 19.24 2.54
N ASN A 249 20.02 18.55 1.46
CA ASN A 249 19.16 17.52 0.85
C ASN A 249 19.00 16.32 1.77
N GLN A 250 20.08 15.78 2.35
CA GLN A 250 20.00 14.65 3.29
C GLN A 250 19.05 14.93 4.47
N PHE A 251 19.03 16.18 4.94
CA PHE A 251 18.21 16.64 6.07
C PHE A 251 16.90 17.31 5.64
N ALA A 252 16.43 17.06 4.43
CA ALA A 252 15.12 17.53 4.03
C ALA A 252 14.04 16.82 4.84
N GLY A 253 13.26 17.60 5.58
CA GLY A 253 12.11 17.11 6.37
C GLY A 253 10.81 17.32 5.62
N TYR A 254 9.91 16.38 5.72
CA TYR A 254 8.61 16.39 5.03
C TYR A 254 7.47 16.23 6.03
N SER A 255 6.48 17.10 5.88
CA SER A 255 5.30 17.10 6.75
C SER A 255 4.30 16.04 6.31
N VAL A 256 3.83 15.20 7.25
CA VAL A 256 2.85 14.14 7.00
C VAL A 256 1.78 14.09 8.11
N PRO A 257 0.53 13.73 7.77
CA PRO A 257 -0.02 13.65 6.41
C PRO A 257 -0.21 15.04 5.78
N ASP A 258 -0.16 15.12 4.45
CA ASP A 258 -0.45 16.35 3.68
C ASP A 258 -1.92 16.79 3.80
N VAL A 259 -2.80 15.85 4.11
CA VAL A 259 -4.25 16.04 4.27
C VAL A 259 -4.76 15.24 5.47
N HIS A 260 -5.67 15.84 6.24
CA HIS A 260 -6.40 15.10 7.28
C HIS A 260 -7.57 14.36 6.62
N PRO A 261 -7.59 13.00 6.59
CA PRO A 261 -8.56 12.23 5.81
C PRO A 261 -10.03 12.56 6.12
N GLN A 262 -10.43 12.48 7.38
CA GLN A 262 -11.81 12.74 7.78
C GLN A 262 -12.28 14.17 7.45
N ARG A 263 -11.39 15.15 7.67
CA ARG A 263 -11.69 16.56 7.35
C ARG A 263 -11.83 16.77 5.84
N ALA A 264 -10.98 16.17 5.04
CA ALA A 264 -11.03 16.30 3.58
C ALA A 264 -12.32 15.67 3.00
N LEU A 265 -12.78 14.54 3.55
CA LEU A 265 -14.05 13.94 3.17
C LEU A 265 -15.24 14.84 3.57
N ALA A 266 -15.22 15.40 4.79
CA ALA A 266 -16.25 16.34 5.26
C ALA A 266 -16.29 17.61 4.41
N GLU A 267 -15.13 18.20 4.06
CA GLU A 267 -15.02 19.38 3.19
C GLU A 267 -15.54 19.09 1.78
N THR A 268 -15.25 17.90 1.21
CA THR A 268 -15.76 17.49 -0.10
C THR A 268 -17.29 17.41 -0.07
N THR A 269 -17.85 16.81 0.96
CA THR A 269 -19.32 16.72 1.13
C THR A 269 -19.95 18.10 1.33
N ALA A 270 -19.34 18.96 2.15
CA ALA A 270 -19.83 20.33 2.40
C ALA A 270 -19.81 21.20 1.13
N ALA A 271 -18.87 20.93 0.22
CA ALA A 271 -18.81 21.59 -1.09
C ALA A 271 -19.80 21.04 -2.12
N GLY A 272 -20.69 20.10 -1.72
CA GLY A 272 -21.67 19.46 -2.59
C GLY A 272 -21.11 18.33 -3.45
N GLY A 273 -19.87 17.90 -3.23
CA GLY A 273 -19.28 16.72 -3.85
C GLY A 273 -19.87 15.43 -3.24
N LYS A 274 -19.92 14.38 -4.06
CA LYS A 274 -20.28 13.04 -3.59
C LYS A 274 -19.00 12.29 -3.23
N ILE A 275 -18.93 11.78 -2.02
CA ILE A 275 -17.90 10.83 -1.59
C ILE A 275 -18.47 9.41 -1.68
N GLY A 276 -17.59 8.42 -1.88
CA GLY A 276 -17.94 7.01 -1.78
C GLY A 276 -17.73 6.48 -0.36
N THR A 277 -17.69 5.16 -0.26
CA THR A 277 -17.26 4.43 0.94
C THR A 277 -15.81 3.96 0.80
N MET A 278 -15.14 3.70 1.92
CA MET A 278 -13.84 3.05 1.92
C MET A 278 -13.72 2.08 3.09
N GLN A 279 -13.06 0.97 2.84
CA GLN A 279 -12.64 0.00 3.86
C GLN A 279 -11.27 -0.57 3.54
N MET A 280 -10.58 -1.07 4.57
CA MET A 280 -9.31 -1.78 4.45
C MET A 280 -9.47 -3.18 5.04
N CYS A 281 -9.08 -4.21 4.29
CA CYS A 281 -9.14 -5.61 4.71
C CYS A 281 -7.72 -6.14 4.92
N ALA A 282 -7.48 -6.73 6.10
CA ALA A 282 -6.22 -7.38 6.47
C ALA A 282 -6.33 -8.88 6.13
N ALA A 283 -5.83 -9.29 4.97
CA ALA A 283 -5.84 -10.70 4.60
C ALA A 283 -4.91 -10.98 3.41
N ASP A 284 -4.56 -12.27 3.26
CA ASP A 284 -4.02 -12.77 2.00
C ASP A 284 -5.06 -12.62 0.89
N PHE A 285 -4.63 -12.01 -0.23
CA PHE A 285 -5.50 -11.70 -1.36
C PHE A 285 -6.17 -12.94 -1.96
N LEU A 286 -5.43 -14.03 -2.09
CA LEU A 286 -5.95 -15.28 -2.67
C LEU A 286 -6.95 -15.97 -1.75
N CYS A 287 -6.69 -15.95 -0.45
CA CYS A 287 -7.54 -16.59 0.55
C CYS A 287 -8.87 -15.83 0.72
N LEU A 288 -8.82 -14.50 0.82
CA LEU A 288 -10.02 -13.70 1.08
C LEU A 288 -10.91 -13.59 -0.16
N TYR A 289 -10.33 -13.27 -1.32
CA TYR A 289 -11.11 -12.92 -2.52
C TYR A 289 -11.41 -14.11 -3.45
N GLY A 290 -10.96 -15.31 -3.09
CA GLY A 290 -11.25 -16.53 -3.84
C GLY A 290 -12.63 -17.17 -3.57
N ASP A 291 -13.37 -16.67 -2.59
CA ASP A 291 -14.66 -17.22 -2.20
C ASP A 291 -15.85 -16.72 -3.05
N ASP A 292 -17.00 -17.41 -2.94
CA ASP A 292 -18.19 -17.09 -3.73
C ASP A 292 -18.81 -15.73 -3.35
N THR A 293 -18.53 -15.17 -2.18
CA THR A 293 -19.10 -13.89 -1.74
C THR A 293 -18.53 -12.71 -2.51
N HIS A 294 -17.32 -12.87 -3.06
CA HIS A 294 -16.63 -11.86 -3.85
C HIS A 294 -16.85 -12.02 -5.36
N ALA A 295 -17.60 -13.06 -5.79
CA ALA A 295 -17.84 -13.34 -7.21
C ALA A 295 -18.59 -12.22 -7.93
N GLY A 296 -17.96 -11.54 -8.88
CA GLY A 296 -18.59 -10.52 -9.71
C GLY A 296 -19.02 -9.24 -8.94
N VAL A 297 -18.38 -8.95 -7.84
CA VAL A 297 -18.76 -7.86 -6.92
C VAL A 297 -18.25 -6.50 -7.41
N TYR A 298 -17.07 -6.45 -8.04
CA TYR A 298 -16.38 -5.20 -8.36
C TYR A 298 -16.55 -4.79 -9.82
N ASP A 299 -16.72 -3.49 -10.03
CA ASP A 299 -16.72 -2.85 -11.36
C ASP A 299 -15.30 -2.76 -11.92
N ALA A 300 -14.33 -2.54 -11.04
CA ALA A 300 -12.91 -2.45 -11.38
C ALA A 300 -12.02 -3.05 -10.31
N VAL A 301 -10.87 -3.57 -10.71
CA VAL A 301 -9.73 -3.89 -9.84
C VAL A 301 -8.56 -3.02 -10.29
N ALA A 302 -7.99 -2.24 -9.37
CA ALA A 302 -6.86 -1.35 -9.65
C ALA A 302 -5.61 -1.86 -8.96
N THR A 303 -4.65 -2.35 -9.74
CA THR A 303 -3.35 -2.84 -9.26
C THR A 303 -2.26 -1.80 -9.52
N VAL A 304 -1.62 -1.32 -8.46
CA VAL A 304 -0.51 -0.36 -8.56
C VAL A 304 0.69 -0.91 -7.82
N PHE A 305 1.73 -1.36 -8.53
CA PHE A 305 2.90 -2.04 -7.96
C PHE A 305 2.49 -3.29 -7.16
N PHE A 306 1.63 -4.12 -7.75
CA PHE A 306 1.05 -5.27 -7.05
C PHE A 306 1.27 -6.61 -7.75
N LEU A 307 1.13 -6.68 -9.08
CA LEU A 307 1.14 -7.98 -9.80
C LEU A 307 2.46 -8.74 -9.65
N ASP A 308 3.57 -8.04 -9.54
CA ASP A 308 4.92 -8.59 -9.35
C ASP A 308 5.22 -9.06 -7.92
N THR A 309 4.27 -8.85 -7.00
CA THR A 309 4.34 -9.43 -5.64
C THR A 309 3.85 -10.88 -5.60
N ALA A 310 3.18 -11.33 -6.66
CA ALA A 310 2.64 -12.68 -6.74
C ALA A 310 3.75 -13.72 -6.96
N PRO A 311 3.84 -14.79 -6.16
CA PRO A 311 4.63 -15.96 -6.54
C PRO A 311 4.03 -16.63 -7.78
N ASN A 312 2.72 -16.81 -7.82
CA ASN A 312 1.97 -17.36 -8.94
C ASN A 312 0.97 -16.33 -9.50
N LEU A 313 1.38 -15.60 -10.52
CA LEU A 313 0.55 -14.57 -11.17
C LEU A 313 -0.75 -15.14 -11.76
N ILE A 314 -0.77 -16.40 -12.19
CA ILE A 314 -2.00 -17.04 -12.73
C ILE A 314 -3.09 -17.02 -11.65
N ARG A 315 -2.77 -17.42 -10.41
CA ARG A 315 -3.71 -17.40 -9.28
C ARG A 315 -4.25 -15.99 -9.01
N TYR A 316 -3.37 -14.98 -9.04
CA TYR A 316 -3.81 -13.59 -8.88
C TYR A 316 -4.80 -13.18 -9.98
N LEU A 317 -4.54 -13.52 -11.24
CA LEU A 317 -5.42 -13.18 -12.35
C LEU A 317 -6.75 -13.98 -12.29
N GLU A 318 -6.75 -15.23 -11.81
CA GLU A 318 -7.96 -16.02 -11.57
C GLU A 318 -8.86 -15.34 -10.55
N VAL A 319 -8.30 -14.95 -9.40
CA VAL A 319 -9.05 -14.27 -8.32
C VAL A 319 -9.51 -12.88 -8.78
N ILE A 320 -8.68 -12.10 -9.46
CA ILE A 320 -9.09 -10.82 -10.04
C ILE A 320 -10.27 -11.00 -11.00
N ARG A 321 -10.19 -11.99 -11.88
CA ARG A 321 -11.27 -12.28 -12.84
C ARG A 321 -12.54 -12.76 -12.15
N HIS A 322 -12.42 -13.53 -11.06
CA HIS A 322 -13.53 -13.96 -10.20
C HIS A 322 -14.23 -12.75 -9.58
N CYS A 323 -13.49 -11.83 -8.99
CA CYS A 323 -14.01 -10.63 -8.33
C CYS A 323 -14.69 -9.64 -9.29
N LEU A 324 -14.21 -9.55 -10.53
CA LEU A 324 -14.78 -8.63 -11.52
C LEU A 324 -16.14 -9.12 -12.02
N ARG A 325 -17.12 -8.22 -12.06
CA ARG A 325 -18.37 -8.47 -12.78
C ARG A 325 -18.14 -8.65 -14.30
N PRO A 326 -19.03 -9.29 -15.04
CA PRO A 326 -19.00 -9.25 -16.51
C PRO A 326 -18.94 -7.80 -17.02
N GLY A 327 -18.01 -7.51 -17.91
CA GLY A 327 -17.75 -6.16 -18.41
C GLY A 327 -16.90 -5.29 -17.47
N GLY A 328 -16.50 -5.76 -16.28
CA GLY A 328 -15.60 -5.07 -15.38
C GLY A 328 -14.17 -5.03 -15.89
N VAL A 329 -13.34 -4.13 -15.32
CA VAL A 329 -11.99 -3.85 -15.81
C VAL A 329 -10.92 -4.12 -14.76
N LEU A 330 -9.80 -4.67 -15.21
CA LEU A 330 -8.52 -4.68 -14.49
C LEU A 330 -7.65 -3.54 -15.02
N ILE A 331 -7.22 -2.65 -14.13
CA ILE A 331 -6.34 -1.53 -14.43
C ILE A 331 -5.01 -1.80 -13.74
N ASN A 332 -3.92 -1.92 -14.50
CA ASN A 332 -2.60 -2.18 -13.95
C ASN A 332 -1.63 -1.03 -14.22
N VAL A 333 -0.88 -0.64 -13.19
CA VAL A 333 0.27 0.26 -13.27
C VAL A 333 1.41 -0.32 -12.43
N GLY A 334 2.50 -0.71 -13.05
CA GLY A 334 3.63 -1.21 -12.25
C GLY A 334 4.81 -1.70 -13.08
N PRO A 335 5.97 -1.87 -12.44
CA PRO A 335 7.09 -2.63 -12.96
C PRO A 335 6.84 -4.13 -12.80
N LEU A 336 7.86 -4.92 -13.10
CA LEU A 336 7.94 -6.35 -12.83
C LEU A 336 9.21 -6.63 -12.01
N LEU A 337 9.08 -6.54 -10.69
CA LEU A 337 10.20 -6.76 -9.76
C LEU A 337 10.28 -8.20 -9.25
N TRP A 338 9.33 -9.02 -9.56
CA TRP A 338 9.21 -10.41 -9.13
C TRP A 338 9.80 -10.67 -7.73
N HIS A 339 9.02 -10.42 -6.71
CA HIS A 339 9.47 -10.48 -5.31
C HIS A 339 9.99 -11.87 -4.89
N TRP A 340 9.66 -12.90 -5.65
CA TRP A 340 10.00 -14.31 -5.36
C TRP A 340 11.13 -14.86 -6.22
N GLU A 341 11.72 -14.06 -7.14
CA GLU A 341 12.78 -14.49 -8.08
C GLU A 341 13.93 -15.25 -7.41
N ASN A 342 14.30 -14.89 -6.19
CA ASN A 342 15.43 -15.50 -5.49
C ASN A 342 15.00 -16.38 -4.31
N HIS A 343 13.73 -16.79 -4.23
CA HIS A 343 13.24 -17.65 -3.17
C HIS A 343 13.33 -19.13 -3.54
N VAL A 344 13.70 -19.97 -2.57
CA VAL A 344 13.74 -21.42 -2.76
C VAL A 344 12.31 -21.95 -2.80
N PRO A 345 11.96 -22.85 -3.76
CA PRO A 345 10.64 -23.44 -3.82
C PRO A 345 10.24 -24.12 -2.50
N GLY A 346 9.00 -23.92 -2.07
CA GLY A 346 8.48 -24.51 -0.83
C GLY A 346 8.84 -23.78 0.46
N HIS A 347 9.59 -22.65 0.40
CA HIS A 347 9.95 -21.86 1.59
C HIS A 347 9.30 -20.47 1.53
N HIS A 348 8.02 -20.39 1.28
CA HIS A 348 7.29 -19.13 1.20
C HIS A 348 6.86 -18.57 2.59
N GLY A 349 7.65 -18.86 3.64
CA GLY A 349 7.42 -18.33 4.98
C GLY A 349 6.59 -19.24 5.88
N TYR A 350 6.27 -20.44 5.45
CA TYR A 350 5.60 -21.43 6.27
C TYR A 350 6.62 -22.45 6.81
N ASP A 351 6.90 -22.42 8.11
CA ASP A 351 7.84 -23.33 8.81
C ASP A 351 7.12 -24.58 9.38
N GLY A 352 5.93 -24.92 8.90
CA GLY A 352 5.09 -26.00 9.46
C GLY A 352 5.32 -27.37 8.81
N ASP A 353 5.64 -28.39 9.63
CA ASP A 353 5.67 -29.81 9.29
C ASP A 353 4.25 -30.44 9.22
N GLY A 354 3.25 -29.71 8.75
CA GLY A 354 1.86 -30.19 8.70
C GLY A 354 1.55 -31.01 7.44
N ASP A 355 0.72 -32.08 7.61
CA ASP A 355 0.07 -32.77 6.50
C ASP A 355 -0.85 -31.79 5.76
N TYR A 356 -0.51 -31.46 4.52
CA TYR A 356 -1.31 -30.55 3.68
C TYR A 356 -2.45 -31.31 3.02
N ASP A 357 -3.68 -30.82 3.18
CA ASP A 357 -4.78 -31.17 2.27
C ASP A 357 -4.51 -30.49 0.92
N GLU A 358 -4.32 -31.30 -0.13
CA GLU A 358 -4.07 -30.82 -1.50
C GLU A 358 -5.17 -29.86 -2.04
N ASN A 359 -6.32 -29.77 -1.35
CA ASN A 359 -7.43 -28.88 -1.71
C ASN A 359 -7.44 -27.55 -0.94
N THR A 360 -6.55 -27.38 0.04
CA THR A 360 -6.49 -26.13 0.84
C THR A 360 -5.52 -25.15 0.18
N THR A 361 -6.00 -23.95 -0.16
CA THR A 361 -5.11 -22.90 -0.67
C THR A 361 -4.31 -22.29 0.48
N LEU A 362 -2.99 -22.22 0.33
CA LEU A 362 -2.08 -21.55 1.26
C LEU A 362 -1.85 -20.07 0.91
N GLY A 363 -2.59 -19.53 -0.07
CA GLY A 363 -2.42 -18.18 -0.52
C GLY A 363 -1.05 -17.93 -1.16
N ILE A 364 -0.35 -16.88 -0.73
CA ILE A 364 1.01 -16.60 -1.21
C ILE A 364 2.04 -17.62 -0.70
N ALA A 365 1.70 -18.47 0.25
CA ALA A 365 2.55 -19.54 0.74
C ALA A 365 2.46 -20.81 -0.13
N ASP A 366 1.57 -20.86 -1.12
CA ASP A 366 1.52 -21.96 -2.09
C ASP A 366 2.88 -22.14 -2.78
N PRO A 367 3.37 -23.40 -2.91
CA PRO A 367 4.69 -23.63 -3.51
C PRO A 367 4.72 -23.26 -5.00
N GLY A 368 5.86 -22.79 -5.44
CA GLY A 368 6.11 -22.46 -6.83
C GLY A 368 5.97 -20.98 -7.17
N SER A 369 6.91 -20.49 -7.95
CA SER A 369 6.95 -19.14 -8.51
C SER A 369 7.43 -19.17 -9.94
N PHE A 370 7.14 -18.14 -10.70
CA PHE A 370 7.65 -17.93 -12.04
C PHE A 370 7.68 -16.44 -12.37
N GLU A 371 8.58 -16.09 -13.27
CA GLU A 371 8.81 -14.73 -13.74
C GLU A 371 8.53 -14.63 -15.24
N LEU A 372 7.83 -13.56 -15.65
CA LEU A 372 7.51 -13.27 -17.06
C LEU A 372 7.98 -11.87 -17.43
N THR A 373 8.23 -11.65 -18.70
CA THR A 373 8.44 -10.33 -19.28
C THR A 373 7.10 -9.60 -19.48
N ASP A 374 7.12 -8.27 -19.66
CA ASP A 374 5.91 -7.46 -19.79
C ASP A 374 4.99 -7.90 -20.94
N ASP A 375 5.55 -8.32 -22.06
CA ASP A 375 4.80 -8.86 -23.20
C ASP A 375 4.18 -10.23 -22.89
N GLU A 376 4.89 -11.09 -22.16
CA GLU A 376 4.38 -12.38 -21.68
C GLU A 376 3.27 -12.22 -20.62
N VAL A 377 3.40 -11.24 -19.73
CA VAL A 377 2.32 -10.92 -18.77
C VAL A 377 1.06 -10.51 -19.50
N VAL A 378 1.16 -9.63 -20.51
CA VAL A 378 -0.01 -9.23 -21.32
C VAL A 378 -0.59 -10.41 -22.08
N ALA A 379 0.23 -11.27 -22.69
CA ALA A 379 -0.22 -12.49 -23.37
C ALA A 379 -0.91 -13.47 -22.39
N LEU A 380 -0.42 -13.57 -21.14
CA LEU A 380 -1.07 -14.35 -20.09
C LEU A 380 -2.44 -13.78 -19.74
N VAL A 381 -2.56 -12.47 -19.55
CA VAL A 381 -3.84 -11.78 -19.27
C VAL A 381 -4.87 -12.09 -20.37
N GLU A 382 -4.47 -12.00 -21.65
CA GLU A 382 -5.33 -12.36 -22.78
C GLU A 382 -5.71 -13.85 -22.77
N LYS A 383 -4.75 -14.73 -22.48
CA LYS A 383 -4.99 -16.18 -22.37
C LYS A 383 -5.93 -16.54 -21.22
N MET A 384 -5.92 -15.75 -20.15
CA MET A 384 -6.87 -15.86 -19.02
C MET A 384 -8.28 -15.36 -19.38
N GLY A 385 -8.51 -14.93 -20.62
CA GLY A 385 -9.81 -14.53 -21.15
C GLY A 385 -10.19 -13.08 -20.88
N PHE A 386 -9.22 -12.22 -20.65
CA PHE A 386 -9.42 -10.77 -20.68
C PHE A 386 -9.22 -10.21 -22.10
N VAL A 387 -9.82 -9.06 -22.37
CA VAL A 387 -9.58 -8.27 -23.59
C VAL A 387 -8.75 -7.04 -23.20
N VAL A 388 -7.53 -6.94 -23.68
CA VAL A 388 -6.68 -5.78 -23.45
C VAL A 388 -7.11 -4.63 -24.33
N GLU A 389 -7.67 -3.57 -23.73
CA GLU A 389 -8.21 -2.40 -24.44
C GLU A 389 -7.18 -1.28 -24.60
N THR A 390 -6.27 -1.16 -23.64
CA THR A 390 -5.23 -0.12 -23.62
C THR A 390 -3.94 -0.73 -23.15
N ARG A 391 -2.82 -0.38 -23.80
CA ARG A 391 -1.47 -0.71 -23.35
C ARG A 391 -0.53 0.46 -23.63
N LYS A 392 0.23 0.88 -22.62
CA LYS A 392 1.33 1.86 -22.72
C LYS A 392 2.49 1.35 -21.90
N SER A 393 3.68 1.29 -22.48
CA SER A 393 4.92 0.96 -21.80
C SER A 393 5.76 2.21 -21.56
N GLY A 394 6.68 2.17 -20.60
CA GLY A 394 7.60 3.26 -20.33
C GLY A 394 6.98 4.43 -19.56
N LEU A 395 5.90 4.19 -18.80
CA LEU A 395 5.38 5.18 -17.87
C LEU A 395 6.43 5.47 -16.80
N ARG A 396 6.94 6.70 -16.77
CA ARG A 396 7.94 7.10 -15.77
C ARG A 396 7.31 7.18 -14.40
N ALA A 397 7.63 6.24 -13.54
CA ALA A 397 7.11 6.08 -12.19
C ALA A 397 8.26 6.18 -11.16
N PRO A 398 8.53 7.38 -10.60
CA PRO A 398 9.43 7.51 -9.46
C PRO A 398 8.87 6.73 -8.26
N TYR A 399 9.76 6.14 -7.46
CA TYR A 399 9.35 5.37 -6.29
C TYR A 399 10.20 5.71 -5.07
N VAL A 400 9.61 6.41 -4.12
CA VAL A 400 10.24 6.96 -2.92
C VAL A 400 11.58 7.63 -3.28
N GLN A 401 11.50 8.53 -4.27
CA GLN A 401 12.64 9.10 -4.96
C GLN A 401 13.06 10.42 -4.33
N ASP A 402 14.31 10.52 -3.93
CA ASP A 402 14.96 11.80 -3.69
C ASP A 402 15.37 12.43 -5.02
N SER A 403 14.66 13.46 -5.44
CA SER A 403 14.91 14.16 -6.72
C SER A 403 16.28 14.81 -6.80
N GLN A 404 16.95 15.06 -5.68
CA GLN A 404 18.29 15.66 -5.61
C GLN A 404 19.39 14.61 -5.35
N SER A 405 19.06 13.31 -5.32
CA SER A 405 20.05 12.26 -5.18
C SER A 405 20.86 12.07 -6.47
N MET A 406 22.14 11.72 -6.32
CA MET A 406 22.97 11.27 -7.45
C MET A 406 22.48 9.96 -8.06
N LEU A 407 21.69 9.16 -7.31
CA LEU A 407 21.01 7.95 -7.76
C LEU A 407 19.53 8.23 -7.91
N GLN A 408 18.97 7.93 -9.09
CA GLN A 408 17.55 8.08 -9.37
C GLN A 408 16.88 6.71 -9.42
N THR A 409 15.84 6.51 -8.62
CA THR A 409 14.99 5.31 -8.64
C THR A 409 13.71 5.64 -9.40
N VAL A 410 13.69 5.33 -10.69
CA VAL A 410 12.55 5.60 -11.57
C VAL A 410 12.30 4.37 -12.41
N TYR A 411 11.12 3.77 -12.28
CA TYR A 411 10.69 2.67 -13.13
C TYR A 411 10.15 3.20 -14.46
N ASN A 412 10.31 2.41 -15.52
CA ASN A 412 9.57 2.55 -16.76
C ASN A 412 8.38 1.57 -16.68
N ALA A 413 7.37 1.91 -15.90
CA ALA A 413 6.27 1.03 -15.58
C ALA A 413 5.42 0.70 -16.82
N SER A 414 4.82 -0.48 -16.81
CA SER A 414 3.76 -0.88 -17.73
C SER A 414 2.42 -0.34 -17.23
N TYR A 415 1.60 0.17 -18.15
CA TYR A 415 0.22 0.53 -17.90
C TYR A 415 -0.67 -0.14 -18.91
N TRP A 416 -1.70 -0.85 -18.45
CA TRP A 416 -2.70 -1.43 -19.34
C TRP A 416 -4.06 -1.59 -18.64
N ILE A 417 -5.10 -1.62 -19.45
CA ILE A 417 -6.49 -1.89 -19.05
C ILE A 417 -6.95 -3.14 -19.77
N ALA A 418 -7.45 -4.09 -19.01
CA ALA A 418 -7.98 -5.34 -19.53
C ALA A 418 -9.40 -5.56 -19.02
N ARG A 419 -10.32 -5.89 -19.93
CA ARG A 419 -11.74 -6.08 -19.63
C ARG A 419 -12.11 -7.55 -19.52
N LYS A 420 -12.90 -7.90 -18.50
CA LYS A 420 -13.60 -9.20 -18.43
C LYS A 420 -14.79 -9.17 -19.42
N PRO A 421 -14.82 -10.04 -20.45
CA PRO A 421 -15.92 -10.05 -21.42
C PRO A 421 -17.28 -10.29 -20.77
N ILE A 422 -18.34 -9.79 -21.42
CA ILE A 422 -19.70 -10.20 -21.15
C ILE A 422 -19.90 -11.55 -21.85
N SER A 423 -20.58 -12.52 -21.22
CA SER A 423 -20.65 -13.93 -21.66
C SER A 423 -21.04 -14.16 -23.11
N ASP A 424 -21.74 -13.23 -23.77
CA ASP A 424 -22.19 -13.32 -25.14
C ASP A 424 -21.10 -13.00 -26.21
N GLU A 425 -19.96 -12.43 -25.82
CA GLU A 425 -18.86 -12.08 -26.74
C GLU A 425 -17.87 -13.24 -26.97
N LEU A 426 -17.81 -14.21 -26.06
CA LEU A 426 -16.90 -15.36 -26.18
C LEU A 426 -17.26 -16.36 -27.25
N ASP A 427 -18.55 -16.50 -27.57
CA ASP A 427 -19.04 -17.43 -28.61
C ASP A 427 -18.83 -16.88 -30.04
N THR A 428 -18.77 -15.55 -30.21
CA THR A 428 -18.55 -14.90 -31.51
C THR A 428 -17.10 -15.00 -31.99
N GLN A 429 -16.13 -15.00 -31.05
CA GLN A 429 -14.70 -15.13 -31.41
C GLN A 429 -14.25 -16.58 -31.66
N ARG A 430 -14.93 -17.57 -31.08
CA ARG A 430 -14.68 -18.99 -31.38
C ARG A 430 -15.26 -19.45 -32.71
N GLY A 431 -16.28 -18.75 -33.22
CA GLY A 431 -16.94 -19.06 -34.49
C GLY A 431 -16.24 -18.56 -35.76
N THR A 432 -15.20 -17.72 -35.64
CA THR A 432 -14.47 -17.16 -36.81
C THR A 432 -13.08 -17.79 -37.02
N ALA A 433 -12.71 -18.80 -36.24
CA ALA A 433 -11.43 -19.51 -36.33
C ALA A 433 -11.60 -20.98 -36.76
N THR A 434 -12.49 -21.24 -37.76
CA THR A 434 -12.60 -22.52 -38.47
C THR A 434 -12.27 -22.35 -39.96
#